data_a31102aebfcf370495114062d334109c
#
_entry.id   a31102aebfcf370495114062d334109c
#
_cell.length_a   1.000
_cell.length_b   1.000
_cell.length_c   1.000
_cell.angle_alpha   90.00
_cell.angle_beta   90.00
_cell.angle_gamma   90.00
#
_symmetry.space_group_name_H-M   'P 1'
#
loop_
_entity.id
_entity.type
_entity.pdbx_description
1 polymer ?
#
loop_
_entity_poly.entity_id
_entity_poly.type
_entity_poly.pdbx_seq_one_letter_code
_entity_poly.pdbx_strand_id
1 'polypeptide(L)'
;MLVVVLLSINNVKGGCSMAKKKGPKEIWACDFETTTDPLDCRVWAWGASFVEDSNIKEYGNDIDGFIKWCQEKTRKLYFHNLAFDGEFIVSWLLNNGYEYSEKPKTGCFKTIISNTGLWYSIEIWWKYSIYRSTKTTIWDSFKLIPFSIKKIAHDFNLPIRKLKLDYTIKREKGHKLTTHEVDYLFNDIDIEGMALSECFKLGFNKMTATSCSFESFKKTLPMAFEKIFPTLEMNVDRDLRPAYAGGFVWANPELKAKEINHGIVFDVNSLFPSRMYYENLPYETPIYFEGEYQQDDEYPLWVGVISFAFDIKKDHIPCISLDKFSRFFGSKKYVDSSNGDVVRMTVTSVDWQLFNEQYDIYDVEFHNGYKFRGCVGIARQFIDEQMKVKKNSKGAQRFIAKRKMNSVYGKFATNPNVTPKIPFIDEDDGILRLHDPMFTTYENGVVKEVIDEQFRDPIYLPYGEFVTAYARKYTITTAQKVGIHRVAYIDTDSIHLVGTQVPDAIKDIIDDKELGYWGLESIFNRSYFIGAKSYVEEIEISYKEYVEHQQEYIDENDCKDNLYYIRGGVCYYLNVKCAGMTEKAKQNVTYDNFRVGNVINDCLKKTHVPGGIVLVDRQFSIKSR
;
A
#
# COMPACT_ATOMS: atom_id res chain seq x y z
N MET A 1 47.78 -27.89 -36.14
CA MET A 1 48.63 -27.14 -37.10
C MET A 1 48.30 -25.68 -36.95
N LEU A 2 49.26 -24.93 -36.38
CA LEU A 2 49.17 -23.49 -36.10
C LEU A 2 49.10 -22.68 -37.39
N VAL A 3 48.33 -21.58 -37.40
CA VAL A 3 48.72 -20.35 -38.09
C VAL A 3 48.33 -19.15 -37.25
N VAL A 4 49.34 -18.48 -36.73
CA VAL A 4 49.32 -17.16 -36.10
C VAL A 4 49.39 -16.13 -37.24
N VAL A 5 48.52 -15.11 -37.20
CA VAL A 5 48.74 -13.87 -37.95
C VAL A 5 48.59 -12.68 -37.01
N LEU A 6 49.74 -12.10 -36.73
CA LEU A 6 49.89 -10.75 -36.17
C LEU A 6 49.67 -9.71 -37.26
N LEU A 7 48.85 -8.68 -37.02
CA LEU A 7 48.96 -7.38 -37.70
C LEU A 7 48.55 -6.23 -36.78
N SER A 8 49.57 -5.51 -36.41
CA SER A 8 49.83 -4.08 -36.32
C SER A 8 48.79 -3.13 -35.68
N ILE A 9 49.29 -2.53 -34.66
CA ILE A 9 48.89 -1.34 -33.90
C ILE A 9 48.70 -0.14 -34.84
N ASN A 10 47.52 0.51 -34.74
CA ASN A 10 47.41 1.92 -35.07
C ASN A 10 46.82 2.69 -33.87
N ASN A 11 47.63 3.58 -33.33
CA ASN A 11 47.31 4.57 -32.30
C ASN A 11 46.18 5.48 -32.79
N VAL A 12 45.00 5.40 -32.13
CA VAL A 12 44.04 6.51 -32.11
C VAL A 12 43.95 6.99 -30.69
N LYS A 13 44.45 8.18 -30.45
CA LYS A 13 44.25 8.96 -29.24
C LYS A 13 42.75 9.33 -29.17
N GLY A 14 41.95 8.50 -28.54
CA GLY A 14 40.61 8.85 -28.08
C GLY A 14 40.67 9.21 -26.60
N GLY A 15 40.51 10.51 -26.26
CA GLY A 15 40.42 10.96 -24.90
C GLY A 15 39.28 10.30 -24.18
N CYS A 16 39.58 9.33 -23.32
CA CYS A 16 38.64 8.81 -22.36
C CYS A 16 38.33 9.88 -21.34
N SER A 17 37.21 10.57 -21.48
CA SER A 17 36.68 11.41 -20.39
C SER A 17 36.35 10.47 -19.25
N MET A 18 37.17 10.39 -18.22
CA MET A 18 36.84 9.75 -16.97
C MET A 18 35.57 10.42 -16.45
N ALA A 19 34.44 9.72 -16.60
CA ALA A 19 33.22 10.07 -15.86
C ALA A 19 33.62 10.11 -14.39
N LYS A 20 33.63 11.28 -13.79
CA LYS A 20 33.85 11.46 -12.33
C LYS A 20 32.88 10.51 -11.64
N LYS A 21 33.41 9.49 -10.95
CA LYS A 21 32.60 8.68 -10.02
C LYS A 21 31.94 9.68 -9.09
N LYS A 22 30.61 9.83 -9.19
CA LYS A 22 29.83 10.57 -8.20
C LYS A 22 30.10 9.88 -6.87
N GLY A 23 30.61 10.62 -5.89
CA GLY A 23 30.79 10.14 -4.52
C GLY A 23 29.45 9.57 -3.99
N PRO A 24 29.49 8.76 -2.94
CA PRO A 24 28.28 8.23 -2.32
C PRO A 24 27.36 9.42 -1.99
N LYS A 25 26.08 9.31 -2.38
CA LYS A 25 25.09 10.33 -2.03
C LYS A 25 24.89 10.23 -0.52
N GLU A 26 25.11 11.31 0.20
CA GLU A 26 24.79 11.39 1.63
C GLU A 26 23.29 11.11 1.79
N ILE A 27 22.94 10.06 2.56
CA ILE A 27 21.57 9.65 2.82
C ILE A 27 21.27 9.88 4.31
N TRP A 28 20.20 10.61 4.58
CA TRP A 28 19.78 11.01 5.91
C TRP A 28 18.36 10.58 6.19
N ALA A 29 18.08 10.11 7.41
CA ALA A 29 16.74 10.00 7.97
C ALA A 29 16.41 11.30 8.68
N CYS A 30 15.21 11.82 8.50
CA CYS A 30 14.80 13.14 9.01
C CYS A 30 13.39 13.09 9.58
N ASP A 31 13.12 13.95 10.55
CA ASP A 31 11.78 14.12 11.12
C ASP A 31 11.59 15.57 11.61
N PHE A 32 10.31 15.99 11.66
CA PHE A 32 9.89 17.28 12.21
C PHE A 32 9.02 17.11 13.42
N GLU A 33 9.25 17.96 14.42
CA GLU A 33 8.31 18.17 15.51
C GLU A 33 7.54 19.47 15.28
N THR A 34 6.23 19.39 15.36
CA THR A 34 5.34 20.49 14.99
C THR A 34 4.39 20.87 16.11
N THR A 35 3.92 22.10 16.10
CA THR A 35 2.89 22.55 17.02
C THR A 35 1.54 21.87 16.70
N THR A 36 0.68 21.77 17.71
CA THR A 36 -0.66 21.17 17.58
C THR A 36 -1.76 22.25 17.53
N ASP A 37 -1.41 23.53 17.66
CA ASP A 37 -2.35 24.64 17.62
C ASP A 37 -2.64 25.05 16.17
N PRO A 38 -3.89 25.01 15.69
CA PRO A 38 -4.27 25.43 14.34
C PRO A 38 -3.94 26.91 14.05
N LEU A 39 -3.85 27.76 15.07
CA LEU A 39 -3.52 29.18 14.93
C LEU A 39 -2.02 29.48 15.00
N ASP A 40 -1.21 28.48 15.37
CA ASP A 40 0.26 28.57 15.42
C ASP A 40 0.89 27.30 14.83
N CYS A 41 0.59 27.03 13.54
CA CYS A 41 1.11 25.84 12.85
C CYS A 41 2.52 26.08 12.34
N ARG A 42 3.51 25.41 12.93
CA ARG A 42 4.93 25.54 12.56
C ARG A 42 5.76 24.35 13.03
N VAL A 43 6.90 24.17 12.38
CA VAL A 43 7.98 23.29 12.85
C VAL A 43 8.69 24.00 14.01
N TRP A 44 8.79 23.33 15.17
CA TRP A 44 9.53 23.84 16.33
C TRP A 44 10.80 23.03 16.62
N ALA A 45 10.96 21.87 16.00
CA ALA A 45 12.22 21.12 15.95
C ALA A 45 12.32 20.33 14.64
N TRP A 46 13.54 20.18 14.17
CA TRP A 46 13.88 19.26 13.08
C TRP A 46 15.15 18.51 13.43
N GLY A 47 15.26 17.28 12.94
CA GLY A 47 16.47 16.47 13.09
C GLY A 47 16.81 15.73 11.81
N ALA A 48 18.09 15.40 11.69
CA ALA A 48 18.62 14.57 10.63
C ALA A 48 19.74 13.67 11.18
N SER A 49 19.67 12.36 10.92
CA SER A 49 20.68 11.36 11.29
C SER A 49 21.23 10.71 10.03
N PHE A 50 22.55 10.61 9.91
CA PHE A 50 23.18 10.00 8.74
C PHE A 50 23.00 8.48 8.78
N VAL A 51 22.38 7.92 7.75
CA VAL A 51 21.95 6.51 7.74
C VAL A 51 23.11 5.52 7.85
N GLU A 52 24.29 5.89 7.34
CA GLU A 52 25.49 5.02 7.41
C GLU A 52 26.20 5.12 8.76
N ASP A 53 26.04 6.24 9.50
CA ASP A 53 26.64 6.48 10.83
C ASP A 53 25.71 7.37 11.66
N SER A 54 24.91 6.78 12.52
CA SER A 54 23.95 7.46 13.39
C SER A 54 24.57 8.37 14.47
N ASN A 55 25.89 8.40 14.62
CA ASN A 55 26.56 9.38 15.48
C ASN A 55 26.66 10.76 14.81
N ILE A 56 26.50 10.83 13.48
CA ILE A 56 26.50 12.09 12.74
C ILE A 56 25.05 12.59 12.68
N LYS A 57 24.79 13.63 13.45
CA LYS A 57 23.46 14.22 13.68
C LYS A 57 23.47 15.72 13.47
N GLU A 58 22.40 16.23 12.89
CA GLU A 58 22.13 17.66 12.71
C GLU A 58 20.72 17.98 13.20
N TYR A 59 20.50 19.12 13.82
CA TYR A 59 19.17 19.53 14.29
C TYR A 59 19.05 21.03 14.47
N GLY A 60 17.84 21.51 14.57
CA GLY A 60 17.50 22.91 14.83
C GLY A 60 16.07 23.07 15.31
N ASN A 61 15.65 24.29 15.50
CA ASN A 61 14.39 24.65 16.15
C ASN A 61 13.41 25.44 15.27
N ASP A 62 13.64 25.49 13.96
CA ASP A 62 12.73 26.08 12.98
C ASP A 62 12.96 25.53 11.57
N ILE A 63 12.00 25.74 10.68
CA ILE A 63 12.06 25.28 9.29
C ILE A 63 13.11 26.05 8.48
N ASP A 64 13.39 27.31 8.79
CA ASP A 64 14.39 28.12 8.06
C ASP A 64 15.80 27.53 8.25
N GLY A 65 16.11 27.07 9.47
CA GLY A 65 17.35 26.34 9.78
C GLY A 65 17.47 25.03 8.99
N PHE A 66 16.39 24.26 8.91
CA PHE A 66 16.36 23.04 8.07
C PHE A 66 16.61 23.34 6.60
N ILE A 67 15.94 24.33 6.04
CA ILE A 67 16.11 24.72 4.65
C ILE A 67 17.54 25.21 4.37
N LYS A 68 18.11 26.02 5.26
CA LYS A 68 19.49 26.47 5.16
C LYS A 68 20.46 25.28 5.14
N TRP A 69 20.28 24.32 6.03
CA TRP A 69 21.07 23.09 6.04
C TRP A 69 20.92 22.29 4.73
N CYS A 70 19.69 22.20 4.17
CA CYS A 70 19.46 21.56 2.88
C CYS A 70 20.18 22.26 1.71
N GLN A 71 20.30 23.58 1.75
CA GLN A 71 20.95 24.38 0.70
C GLN A 71 22.46 24.20 0.63
N GLU A 72 23.13 23.84 1.74
CA GLU A 72 24.60 23.78 1.82
C GLU A 72 25.24 22.72 0.91
N LYS A 73 24.57 21.57 0.77
CA LYS A 73 25.07 20.41 0.01
C LYS A 73 23.95 19.69 -0.73
N THR A 74 24.32 18.91 -1.74
CA THR A 74 23.37 17.97 -2.38
C THR A 74 23.16 16.75 -1.48
N ARG A 75 21.93 16.55 -1.02
CA ARG A 75 21.54 15.50 -0.07
C ARG A 75 20.37 14.68 -0.56
N LYS A 76 20.28 13.44 -0.06
CA LYS A 76 19.09 12.62 -0.17
C LYS A 76 18.54 12.35 1.22
N LEU A 77 17.30 12.74 1.43
CA LEU A 77 16.61 12.66 2.71
C LEU A 77 15.48 11.64 2.65
N TYR A 78 15.20 11.02 3.77
CA TYR A 78 14.02 10.21 4.00
C TYR A 78 13.23 10.80 5.16
N PHE A 79 11.91 10.88 4.99
CA PHE A 79 10.95 11.18 6.03
C PHE A 79 9.95 10.05 6.12
N HIS A 80 9.51 9.71 7.31
CA HIS A 80 8.53 8.65 7.50
C HIS A 80 7.11 9.20 7.46
N ASN A 81 6.35 8.88 6.40
CA ASN A 81 5.03 9.45 6.09
C ASN A 81 5.12 10.93 5.63
N LEU A 82 5.94 11.15 4.60
CA LEU A 82 6.24 12.45 3.99
C LEU A 82 5.01 13.35 3.72
N ALA A 83 3.81 12.78 3.60
CA ALA A 83 2.57 13.54 3.48
C ALA A 83 2.26 14.44 4.68
N PHE A 84 2.97 14.32 5.81
CA PHE A 84 2.87 15.24 6.94
C PHE A 84 3.95 16.32 6.85
N ASP A 85 5.21 15.92 6.88
CA ASP A 85 6.35 16.85 6.90
C ASP A 85 6.51 17.61 5.58
N GLY A 86 6.15 16.96 4.48
CA GLY A 86 6.17 17.53 3.13
C GLY A 86 5.28 18.76 2.97
N GLU A 87 4.18 18.83 3.71
CA GLU A 87 3.27 19.98 3.72
C GLU A 87 4.01 21.25 4.21
N PHE A 88 4.80 21.16 5.28
CA PHE A 88 5.58 22.28 5.81
C PHE A 88 6.67 22.71 4.82
N ILE A 89 7.37 21.73 4.21
CA ILE A 89 8.44 22.00 3.26
C ILE A 89 7.88 22.70 2.01
N VAL A 90 6.79 22.18 1.43
CA VAL A 90 6.20 22.73 0.20
C VAL A 90 5.51 24.06 0.48
N SER A 91 4.84 24.24 1.62
CA SER A 91 4.31 25.53 2.05
C SER A 91 5.39 26.57 2.16
N TRP A 92 6.53 26.22 2.79
CA TRP A 92 7.68 27.13 2.86
C TRP A 92 8.21 27.49 1.47
N LEU A 93 8.40 26.52 0.58
CA LEU A 93 8.91 26.76 -0.78
C LEU A 93 8.04 27.73 -1.55
N LEU A 94 6.72 27.48 -1.59
CA LEU A 94 5.77 28.34 -2.31
C LEU A 94 5.72 29.75 -1.72
N ASN A 95 5.70 29.89 -0.40
CA ASN A 95 5.71 31.20 0.27
C ASN A 95 7.05 31.97 0.12
N ASN A 96 8.14 31.30 -0.26
CA ASN A 96 9.45 31.91 -0.49
C ASN A 96 9.82 32.00 -1.98
N GLY A 97 8.84 31.96 -2.87
CA GLY A 97 9.00 32.23 -4.30
C GLY A 97 9.72 31.12 -5.07
N TYR A 98 9.64 29.85 -4.59
CA TYR A 98 9.96 28.68 -5.38
C TYR A 98 8.74 28.24 -6.18
N GLU A 99 8.95 27.89 -7.44
CA GLU A 99 7.90 27.49 -8.36
C GLU A 99 7.90 25.97 -8.58
N TYR A 100 6.72 25.38 -8.77
CA TYR A 100 6.62 24.01 -9.24
C TYR A 100 7.13 23.91 -10.68
N SER A 101 7.92 22.88 -10.99
CA SER A 101 8.41 22.65 -12.35
C SER A 101 8.70 21.17 -12.60
N GLU A 102 8.14 20.64 -13.68
CA GLU A 102 8.45 19.27 -14.16
C GLU A 102 9.92 19.13 -14.59
N LYS A 103 10.56 20.21 -15.03
CA LYS A 103 11.95 20.23 -15.48
C LYS A 103 12.89 20.78 -14.40
N PRO A 104 14.08 20.18 -14.23
CA PRO A 104 15.10 20.74 -13.33
C PRO A 104 15.42 22.19 -13.66
N LYS A 105 15.15 23.11 -12.72
CA LYS A 105 15.46 24.53 -12.84
C LYS A 105 15.78 25.10 -11.46
N THR A 106 16.84 25.88 -11.35
CA THR A 106 17.21 26.57 -10.10
C THR A 106 16.07 27.46 -9.62
N GLY A 107 15.73 27.37 -8.34
CA GLY A 107 14.60 28.08 -7.74
C GLY A 107 13.26 27.40 -7.97
N CYS A 108 13.26 26.18 -8.44
CA CYS A 108 12.05 25.38 -8.61
C CYS A 108 12.11 24.11 -7.77
N PHE A 109 10.96 23.50 -7.60
CA PHE A 109 10.82 22.18 -7.00
C PHE A 109 9.86 21.31 -7.83
N LYS A 110 9.95 20.01 -7.63
CA LYS A 110 9.03 19.01 -8.20
C LYS A 110 8.56 18.08 -7.10
N THR A 111 7.29 17.72 -7.12
CA THR A 111 6.75 16.66 -6.26
C THR A 111 6.31 15.47 -7.10
N ILE A 112 6.32 14.28 -6.50
CA ILE A 112 5.58 13.13 -7.02
C ILE A 112 4.45 12.85 -6.02
N ILE A 113 3.26 13.34 -6.36
CA ILE A 113 2.02 13.11 -5.62
C ILE A 113 1.05 12.46 -6.59
N SER A 114 0.56 11.25 -6.27
CA SER A 114 -0.36 10.53 -7.16
C SER A 114 -1.69 11.28 -7.32
N ASN A 115 -2.48 10.89 -8.33
CA ASN A 115 -3.84 11.37 -8.53
C ASN A 115 -4.79 11.11 -7.34
N THR A 116 -4.42 10.17 -6.45
CA THR A 116 -5.13 9.89 -5.19
C THR A 116 -4.58 10.66 -3.99
N GLY A 117 -3.61 11.57 -4.19
CA GLY A 117 -3.01 12.37 -3.12
C GLY A 117 -1.93 11.67 -2.30
N LEU A 118 -1.37 10.56 -2.77
CA LEU A 118 -0.27 9.87 -2.08
C LEU A 118 1.07 10.52 -2.43
N TRP A 119 1.80 10.98 -1.42
CA TRP A 119 3.12 11.57 -1.55
C TRP A 119 4.20 10.50 -1.68
N TYR A 120 5.17 10.71 -2.58
CA TYR A 120 6.31 9.83 -2.83
C TYR A 120 7.63 10.54 -2.69
N SER A 121 7.76 11.76 -3.25
CA SER A 121 9.01 12.51 -3.23
C SER A 121 8.82 14.01 -3.43
N ILE A 122 9.83 14.76 -2.97
CA ILE A 122 10.05 16.17 -3.28
C ILE A 122 11.48 16.30 -3.79
N GLU A 123 11.68 16.98 -4.90
CA GLU A 123 12.99 17.37 -5.43
C GLU A 123 13.09 18.88 -5.49
N ILE A 124 14.17 19.46 -4.95
CA ILE A 124 14.33 20.90 -4.82
C ILE A 124 15.67 21.31 -5.43
N TRP A 125 15.66 22.27 -6.34
CA TRP A 125 16.86 22.86 -6.95
C TRP A 125 17.08 24.24 -6.36
N TRP A 126 18.04 24.35 -5.44
CA TRP A 126 18.22 25.51 -4.60
C TRP A 126 18.84 26.73 -5.32
N LYS A 127 18.34 27.91 -4.97
CA LYS A 127 18.98 29.22 -5.29
C LYS A 127 20.08 29.49 -4.28
N TYR A 128 21.29 28.92 -4.45
CA TYR A 128 22.33 29.06 -3.42
C TYR A 128 23.36 30.13 -3.77
N SER A 129 23.93 30.17 -5.00
CA SER A 129 24.80 31.20 -5.51
C SER A 129 24.88 31.16 -7.04
N ILE A 130 25.49 32.20 -7.64
CA ILE A 130 25.70 32.30 -9.10
C ILE A 130 26.57 31.14 -9.63
N TYR A 131 27.42 30.56 -8.77
CA TYR A 131 28.43 29.57 -9.16
C TYR A 131 28.14 28.16 -8.65
N ARG A 132 27.12 27.95 -7.79
CA ARG A 132 26.88 26.66 -7.15
C ARG A 132 25.39 26.40 -6.99
N SER A 133 24.90 25.38 -7.68
CA SER A 133 23.56 24.81 -7.47
C SER A 133 23.68 23.54 -6.64
N THR A 134 22.84 23.41 -5.62
CA THR A 134 22.68 22.20 -4.83
C THR A 134 21.28 21.64 -5.03
N LYS A 135 21.10 20.35 -4.75
CA LYS A 135 19.83 19.67 -4.90
C LYS A 135 19.51 18.85 -3.66
N THR A 136 18.31 18.97 -3.15
CA THR A 136 17.78 18.05 -2.15
C THR A 136 16.73 17.15 -2.80
N THR A 137 16.84 15.84 -2.54
CA THR A 137 15.86 14.84 -2.94
C THR A 137 15.29 14.19 -1.69
N ILE A 138 14.00 14.31 -1.45
CA ILE A 138 13.32 13.77 -0.29
C ILE A 138 12.42 12.62 -0.75
N TRP A 139 12.50 11.49 -0.08
CA TRP A 139 11.66 10.32 -0.33
C TRP A 139 10.88 9.93 0.92
N ASP A 140 9.69 9.35 0.71
CA ASP A 140 8.86 8.78 1.77
C ASP A 140 9.32 7.36 2.12
N SER A 141 9.92 7.17 3.30
CA SER A 141 10.33 5.85 3.78
C SER A 141 9.13 4.92 4.05
N PHE A 142 7.94 5.47 4.32
CA PHE A 142 6.71 4.69 4.46
C PHE A 142 6.36 3.89 3.18
N LYS A 143 6.83 4.34 2.00
CA LYS A 143 6.67 3.58 0.75
C LYS A 143 7.56 2.33 0.67
N LEU A 144 8.61 2.27 1.49
CA LEU A 144 9.44 1.07 1.68
C LEU A 144 8.96 0.22 2.85
N ILE A 145 8.69 0.87 4.00
CA ILE A 145 8.35 0.23 5.28
C ILE A 145 7.03 0.82 5.79
N PRO A 146 5.86 0.30 5.36
CA PRO A 146 4.55 0.91 5.63
C PRO A 146 4.01 0.51 7.02
N PHE A 147 4.79 0.79 8.06
CA PHE A 147 4.42 0.58 9.46
C PHE A 147 4.70 1.82 10.29
N SER A 148 4.10 1.93 11.46
CA SER A 148 4.47 2.96 12.43
C SER A 148 5.92 2.75 12.91
N ILE A 149 6.57 3.81 13.37
CA ILE A 149 7.94 3.77 13.92
C ILE A 149 8.02 2.75 15.07
N LYS A 150 7.02 2.71 15.97
CA LYS A 150 6.91 1.70 17.04
C LYS A 150 6.96 0.26 16.47
N LYS A 151 6.15 -0.02 15.45
CA LYS A 151 6.09 -1.35 14.83
C LYS A 151 7.38 -1.69 14.08
N ILE A 152 8.03 -0.72 13.47
CA ILE A 152 9.35 -0.90 12.83
C ILE A 152 10.38 -1.33 13.88
N ALA A 153 10.48 -0.63 15.01
CA ALA A 153 11.40 -0.97 16.08
C ALA A 153 11.22 -2.42 16.59
N HIS A 154 9.95 -2.85 16.72
CA HIS A 154 9.61 -4.21 17.13
C HIS A 154 9.92 -5.24 16.03
N ASP A 155 9.34 -5.08 14.82
CA ASP A 155 9.40 -6.09 13.75
C ASP A 155 10.82 -6.26 13.18
N PHE A 156 11.65 -5.22 13.21
CA PHE A 156 13.05 -5.28 12.82
C PHE A 156 13.97 -5.71 13.96
N ASN A 157 13.40 -5.91 15.17
CA ASN A 157 14.14 -6.25 16.37
C ASN A 157 15.30 -5.27 16.65
N LEU A 158 15.00 -3.97 16.57
CA LEU A 158 15.97 -2.92 16.81
C LEU A 158 16.30 -2.81 18.31
N PRO A 159 17.50 -2.33 18.69
CA PRO A 159 17.91 -2.21 20.10
C PRO A 159 17.23 -1.05 20.84
N ILE A 160 16.51 -0.20 20.14
CA ILE A 160 15.82 0.98 20.68
C ILE A 160 14.32 0.86 20.50
N ARG A 161 13.56 1.53 21.36
CA ARG A 161 12.09 1.58 21.31
C ARG A 161 11.63 3.02 21.25
N LYS A 162 10.44 3.26 20.68
CA LYS A 162 9.86 4.59 20.58
C LYS A 162 9.68 5.23 21.96
N LEU A 163 10.15 6.46 22.10
CA LEU A 163 9.95 7.30 23.29
C LEU A 163 8.63 8.07 23.23
N LYS A 164 8.34 8.85 24.26
CA LYS A 164 7.16 9.72 24.36
C LYS A 164 7.54 11.17 24.54
N LEU A 165 6.70 12.03 23.97
CA LEU A 165 6.77 13.48 24.12
C LEU A 165 5.40 14.01 24.53
N ASP A 166 5.39 14.96 25.46
CA ASP A 166 4.18 15.67 25.84
C ASP A 166 3.92 16.83 24.87
N TYR A 167 2.96 16.65 23.97
CA TYR A 167 2.52 17.65 23.01
C TYR A 167 1.57 18.70 23.59
N THR A 168 1.15 18.58 24.85
CA THR A 168 0.32 19.61 25.54
C THR A 168 1.18 20.80 25.99
N ILE A 169 2.49 20.60 26.11
CA ILE A 169 3.43 21.67 26.46
C ILE A 169 3.56 22.62 25.28
N LYS A 170 3.19 23.89 25.50
CA LYS A 170 3.33 24.92 24.48
C LYS A 170 4.80 25.27 24.29
N ARG A 171 5.26 25.24 23.04
CA ARG A 171 6.62 25.63 22.65
C ARG A 171 6.54 26.91 21.86
N GLU A 172 7.03 28.00 22.45
CA GLU A 172 7.02 29.32 21.81
C GLU A 172 8.01 29.40 20.64
N LYS A 173 7.82 30.37 19.73
CA LYS A 173 8.75 30.60 18.61
C LYS A 173 10.17 30.84 19.14
N GLY A 174 11.16 30.11 18.59
CA GLY A 174 12.55 30.18 19.06
C GLY A 174 12.82 29.34 20.32
N HIS A 175 11.92 28.42 20.68
CA HIS A 175 12.13 27.46 21.78
C HIS A 175 13.49 26.76 21.65
N LYS A 176 14.27 26.72 22.72
CA LYS A 176 15.52 25.96 22.78
C LYS A 176 15.22 24.54 23.21
N LEU A 177 15.61 23.59 22.37
CA LEU A 177 15.35 22.18 22.66
C LEU A 177 16.05 21.76 23.93
N THR A 178 15.31 21.08 24.80
CA THR A 178 15.83 20.38 25.98
C THR A 178 16.53 19.09 25.56
N THR A 179 17.36 18.53 26.42
CA THR A 179 18.00 17.22 26.18
C THR A 179 16.97 16.15 25.91
N HIS A 180 15.88 16.11 26.67
CA HIS A 180 14.80 15.15 26.50
C HIS A 180 14.11 15.28 25.12
N GLU A 181 13.87 16.49 24.64
CA GLU A 181 13.28 16.73 23.32
C GLU A 181 14.23 16.33 22.17
N VAL A 182 15.54 16.57 22.34
CA VAL A 182 16.57 16.10 21.41
C VAL A 182 16.63 14.56 21.39
N ASP A 183 16.61 13.92 22.58
CA ASP A 183 16.63 12.47 22.69
C ASP A 183 15.38 11.85 22.05
N TYR A 184 14.19 12.45 22.26
CA TYR A 184 12.95 12.03 21.64
C TYR A 184 13.01 12.11 20.11
N LEU A 185 13.38 13.28 19.58
CA LEU A 185 13.49 13.55 18.14
C LEU A 185 14.43 12.52 17.46
N PHE A 186 15.61 12.32 18.04
CA PHE A 186 16.56 11.36 17.45
C PHE A 186 16.18 9.89 17.68
N ASN A 187 15.38 9.58 18.67
CA ASN A 187 14.90 8.22 18.86
C ASN A 187 14.09 7.73 17.65
N ASP A 188 13.13 8.51 17.18
CA ASP A 188 12.31 8.18 16.01
C ASP A 188 13.14 8.14 14.72
N ILE A 189 14.02 9.12 14.52
CA ILE A 189 14.92 9.21 13.38
C ILE A 189 15.90 8.05 13.33
N ASP A 190 16.47 7.63 14.46
CA ASP A 190 17.42 6.51 14.54
C ASP A 190 16.72 5.18 14.27
N ILE A 191 15.47 4.99 14.73
CA ILE A 191 14.67 3.81 14.36
C ILE A 191 14.49 3.73 12.84
N GLU A 192 14.10 4.85 12.20
CA GLU A 192 13.96 4.93 10.75
C GLU A 192 15.30 4.67 10.05
N GLY A 193 16.37 5.34 10.47
CA GLY A 193 17.70 5.22 9.90
C GLY A 193 18.27 3.81 9.96
N MET A 194 18.14 3.14 11.11
CA MET A 194 18.54 1.73 11.28
C MET A 194 17.74 0.81 10.35
N ALA A 195 16.43 1.01 10.26
CA ALA A 195 15.58 0.20 9.40
C ALA A 195 15.90 0.41 7.91
N LEU A 196 16.15 1.65 7.49
CA LEU A 196 16.60 1.97 6.12
C LEU A 196 17.96 1.34 5.82
N SER A 197 18.93 1.40 6.75
CA SER A 197 20.23 0.77 6.61
C SER A 197 20.10 -0.74 6.36
N GLU A 198 19.28 -1.44 7.14
CA GLU A 198 19.01 -2.87 6.93
C GLU A 198 18.33 -3.14 5.57
N CYS A 199 17.37 -2.32 5.19
CA CYS A 199 16.72 -2.41 3.89
C CYS A 199 17.74 -2.27 2.73
N PHE A 200 18.64 -1.29 2.82
CA PHE A 200 19.63 -1.02 1.77
C PHE A 200 20.66 -2.14 1.64
N LYS A 201 21.15 -2.72 2.75
CA LYS A 201 22.01 -3.91 2.77
C LYS A 201 21.37 -5.09 2.04
N LEU A 202 20.05 -5.23 2.14
CA LEU A 202 19.27 -6.29 1.48
C LEU A 202 18.81 -5.94 0.05
N GLY A 203 19.34 -4.84 -0.51
CA GLY A 203 19.02 -4.37 -1.87
C GLY A 203 17.64 -3.72 -2.00
N PHE A 204 17.01 -3.35 -0.89
CA PHE A 204 15.68 -2.73 -0.84
C PHE A 204 15.84 -1.20 -0.82
N ASN A 205 16.30 -0.61 -1.94
CA ASN A 205 16.82 0.76 -2.04
C ASN A 205 16.17 1.62 -3.15
N LYS A 206 15.05 1.19 -3.73
CA LYS A 206 14.26 2.02 -4.64
C LYS A 206 13.28 2.89 -3.86
N MET A 207 12.58 3.78 -4.53
CA MET A 207 11.59 4.67 -3.91
C MET A 207 10.41 3.92 -3.28
N THR A 208 10.03 2.77 -3.82
CA THR A 208 8.93 1.96 -3.29
C THR A 208 9.30 0.49 -3.12
N ALA A 209 8.72 -0.17 -2.13
CA ALA A 209 8.86 -1.61 -1.90
C ALA A 209 8.50 -2.43 -3.15
N THR A 210 7.43 -2.04 -3.84
CA THR A 210 6.97 -2.68 -5.08
C THR A 210 8.03 -2.62 -6.18
N SER A 211 8.73 -1.48 -6.33
CA SER A 211 9.81 -1.34 -7.32
C SER A 211 11.03 -2.20 -6.97
N CYS A 212 11.38 -2.31 -5.68
CA CYS A 212 12.45 -3.20 -5.23
C CYS A 212 12.10 -4.68 -5.51
N SER A 213 10.87 -5.06 -5.22
CA SER A 213 10.35 -6.42 -5.41
C SER A 213 10.38 -6.81 -6.89
N PHE A 214 9.93 -5.91 -7.74
CA PHE A 214 9.88 -6.11 -9.18
C PHE A 214 11.28 -6.27 -9.80
N GLU A 215 12.25 -5.47 -9.37
CA GLU A 215 13.65 -5.63 -9.80
C GLU A 215 14.23 -6.98 -9.32
N SER A 216 13.88 -7.43 -8.12
CA SER A 216 14.28 -8.76 -7.64
C SER A 216 13.64 -9.88 -8.48
N PHE A 217 12.35 -9.75 -8.82
CA PHE A 217 11.63 -10.68 -9.67
C PHE A 217 12.26 -10.78 -11.07
N LYS A 218 12.54 -9.65 -11.72
CA LYS A 218 13.17 -9.63 -13.06
C LYS A 218 14.49 -10.43 -13.12
N LYS A 219 15.26 -10.42 -12.03
CA LYS A 219 16.55 -11.13 -11.95
C LYS A 219 16.42 -12.65 -11.90
N THR A 220 15.26 -13.18 -11.54
CA THR A 220 14.99 -14.62 -11.47
C THR A 220 14.37 -15.19 -12.73
N LEU A 221 14.04 -14.34 -13.70
CA LEU A 221 13.46 -14.80 -14.96
C LEU A 221 14.52 -15.49 -15.84
N PRO A 222 14.14 -16.52 -16.61
CA PRO A 222 15.07 -17.28 -17.45
C PRO A 222 15.57 -16.50 -18.66
N MET A 223 14.90 -15.40 -19.00
CA MET A 223 15.25 -14.52 -20.14
C MET A 223 14.86 -13.07 -19.82
N ALA A 224 15.18 -12.15 -20.74
CA ALA A 224 14.84 -10.74 -20.60
C ALA A 224 13.33 -10.56 -20.37
N PHE A 225 12.98 -9.69 -19.40
CA PHE A 225 11.60 -9.44 -18.97
C PHE A 225 10.68 -9.12 -20.16
N GLU A 226 11.13 -8.29 -21.07
CA GLU A 226 10.37 -7.79 -22.22
C GLU A 226 10.07 -8.88 -23.26
N LYS A 227 10.79 -10.01 -23.22
CA LYS A 227 10.48 -11.19 -24.06
C LYS A 227 9.35 -12.03 -23.49
N ILE A 228 9.20 -12.04 -22.16
CA ILE A 228 8.12 -12.78 -21.49
C ILE A 228 6.88 -11.88 -21.37
N PHE A 229 7.11 -10.61 -21.03
CA PHE A 229 6.08 -9.62 -20.77
C PHE A 229 6.32 -8.39 -21.64
N PRO A 230 5.90 -8.42 -22.92
CA PRO A 230 6.06 -7.27 -23.81
C PRO A 230 5.24 -6.09 -23.33
N THR A 231 5.73 -4.89 -23.59
CA THR A 231 4.97 -3.66 -23.37
C THR A 231 3.71 -3.70 -24.26
N LEU A 232 2.56 -3.55 -23.63
CA LEU A 232 1.29 -3.48 -24.35
C LEU A 232 1.09 -2.10 -24.98
N GLU A 233 0.38 -2.05 -26.10
CA GLU A 233 -0.12 -0.80 -26.62
C GLU A 233 -1.14 -0.19 -25.64
N MET A 234 -1.21 1.14 -25.59
CA MET A 234 -2.05 1.85 -24.62
C MET A 234 -3.55 1.55 -24.80
N ASN A 235 -4.00 1.34 -26.04
CA ASN A 235 -5.37 0.93 -26.33
C ASN A 235 -5.67 -0.48 -25.80
N VAL A 236 -4.73 -1.43 -25.95
CA VAL A 236 -4.87 -2.80 -25.41
C VAL A 236 -4.95 -2.78 -23.88
N ASP A 237 -4.04 -2.04 -23.22
CA ASP A 237 -4.10 -1.87 -21.74
C ASP A 237 -5.43 -1.26 -21.30
N ARG A 238 -5.92 -0.24 -22.01
CA ARG A 238 -7.19 0.42 -21.70
C ARG A 238 -8.39 -0.52 -21.84
N ASP A 239 -8.39 -1.37 -22.87
CA ASP A 239 -9.47 -2.32 -23.14
C ASP A 239 -9.51 -3.46 -22.11
N LEU A 240 -8.33 -3.90 -21.64
CA LEU A 240 -8.19 -4.95 -20.63
C LEU A 240 -8.47 -4.45 -19.22
N ARG A 241 -8.06 -3.23 -18.87
CA ARG A 241 -8.07 -2.68 -17.50
C ARG A 241 -9.40 -2.75 -16.76
N PRO A 242 -10.60 -2.67 -17.39
CA PRO A 242 -11.86 -2.88 -16.70
C PRO A 242 -12.01 -4.26 -16.05
N ALA A 243 -11.34 -5.30 -16.57
CA ALA A 243 -11.35 -6.64 -15.96
C ALA A 243 -10.54 -6.72 -14.64
N TYR A 244 -9.61 -5.77 -14.40
CA TYR A 244 -8.81 -5.77 -13.19
C TYR A 244 -9.65 -5.45 -11.96
N ALA A 245 -9.77 -6.42 -11.07
CA ALA A 245 -10.39 -6.26 -9.75
C ALA A 245 -9.45 -6.75 -8.65
N GLY A 246 -9.53 -6.13 -7.48
CA GLY A 246 -8.74 -6.50 -6.31
C GLY A 246 -9.21 -7.77 -5.62
N GLY A 247 -8.80 -7.97 -4.37
CA GLY A 247 -9.24 -9.08 -3.52
C GLY A 247 -10.73 -8.99 -3.19
N PHE A 248 -11.33 -10.15 -2.91
CA PHE A 248 -12.73 -10.27 -2.53
C PHE A 248 -12.92 -9.95 -1.05
N VAL A 249 -13.84 -9.04 -0.72
CA VAL A 249 -14.20 -8.70 0.67
C VAL A 249 -15.71 -8.69 0.81
N TRP A 250 -16.23 -9.58 1.64
CA TRP A 250 -17.68 -9.77 1.79
C TRP A 250 -18.06 -10.10 3.23
N ALA A 251 -19.13 -9.46 3.71
CA ALA A 251 -19.76 -9.79 4.98
C ALA A 251 -21.12 -10.45 4.69
N ASN A 252 -21.38 -11.58 5.30
CA ASN A 252 -22.62 -12.30 5.12
C ASN A 252 -23.81 -11.44 5.58
N PRO A 253 -24.77 -11.09 4.70
CA PRO A 253 -25.90 -10.25 5.05
C PRO A 253 -26.78 -10.84 6.16
N GLU A 254 -26.86 -12.16 6.27
CA GLU A 254 -27.65 -12.86 7.30
C GLU A 254 -27.02 -12.75 8.70
N LEU A 255 -25.68 -12.60 8.76
CA LEU A 255 -24.90 -12.52 10.01
C LEU A 255 -24.41 -11.12 10.31
N LYS A 256 -24.50 -10.20 9.35
CA LYS A 256 -24.11 -8.81 9.49
C LYS A 256 -24.90 -8.11 10.58
N ALA A 257 -24.21 -7.33 11.43
CA ALA A 257 -24.77 -6.61 12.57
C ALA A 257 -25.47 -7.51 13.60
N LYS A 258 -25.05 -8.78 13.70
CA LYS A 258 -25.47 -9.73 14.73
C LYS A 258 -24.25 -10.19 15.52
N GLU A 259 -24.46 -10.54 16.79
CA GLU A 259 -23.45 -11.21 17.59
C GLU A 259 -23.32 -12.67 17.14
N ILE A 260 -22.07 -13.09 16.94
CA ILE A 260 -21.73 -14.47 16.60
C ILE A 260 -20.90 -15.03 17.75
N ASN A 261 -21.42 -16.05 18.39
CA ASN A 261 -20.72 -16.75 19.47
C ASN A 261 -19.93 -17.92 18.89
N HIS A 262 -18.65 -17.95 19.24
CA HIS A 262 -17.66 -18.95 18.85
C HIS A 262 -17.47 -19.09 17.32
N GLY A 263 -16.27 -18.80 16.89
CA GLY A 263 -15.89 -18.97 15.49
C GLY A 263 -14.40 -19.21 15.32
N ILE A 264 -14.02 -19.55 14.09
CA ILE A 264 -12.66 -19.88 13.68
C ILE A 264 -12.29 -19.09 12.44
N VAL A 265 -11.06 -18.62 12.41
CA VAL A 265 -10.52 -17.82 11.30
C VAL A 265 -9.37 -18.57 10.65
N PHE A 266 -9.42 -18.68 9.34
CA PHE A 266 -8.35 -19.21 8.51
C PHE A 266 -7.84 -18.13 7.57
N ASP A 267 -6.51 -18.10 7.37
CA ASP A 267 -5.82 -17.21 6.42
C ASP A 267 -4.97 -18.04 5.46
N VAL A 268 -4.91 -17.62 4.18
CA VAL A 268 -4.11 -18.34 3.19
C VAL A 268 -2.64 -17.93 3.27
N ASN A 269 -1.77 -18.90 3.47
CA ASN A 269 -0.33 -18.69 3.44
C ASN A 269 0.13 -18.08 2.12
N SER A 270 0.24 -16.74 2.08
CA SER A 270 0.70 -15.98 0.90
C SER A 270 -0.17 -16.25 -0.35
N LEU A 271 -1.44 -15.87 -0.30
CA LEU A 271 -2.45 -16.11 -1.36
C LEU A 271 -1.96 -15.69 -2.74
N PHE A 272 -1.63 -14.43 -2.99
CA PHE A 272 -1.20 -13.96 -4.31
C PHE A 272 0.10 -14.62 -4.80
N PRO A 273 1.15 -14.78 -3.97
CA PRO A 273 2.31 -15.59 -4.35
C PRO A 273 1.97 -17.02 -4.74
N SER A 274 1.05 -17.67 -4.04
CA SER A 274 0.65 -19.04 -4.39
C SER A 274 -0.03 -19.10 -5.77
N ARG A 275 -0.82 -18.09 -6.11
CA ARG A 275 -1.43 -18.03 -7.46
C ARG A 275 -0.38 -17.77 -8.54
N MET A 276 0.63 -16.94 -8.27
CA MET A 276 1.77 -16.79 -9.19
C MET A 276 2.61 -18.07 -9.34
N TYR A 277 2.55 -18.97 -8.37
CA TYR A 277 3.33 -20.23 -8.34
C TYR A 277 2.64 -21.38 -9.05
N TYR A 278 1.32 -21.54 -8.82
CA TYR A 278 0.59 -22.75 -9.22
C TYR A 278 -0.30 -22.56 -10.44
N GLU A 279 -0.75 -21.32 -10.72
CA GLU A 279 -1.75 -21.09 -11.75
C GLU A 279 -1.15 -20.88 -13.15
N ASN A 280 -1.97 -21.13 -14.16
CA ASN A 280 -1.65 -20.81 -15.53
C ASN A 280 -1.82 -19.31 -15.76
N LEU A 281 -0.73 -18.59 -16.03
CA LEU A 281 -0.72 -17.12 -16.08
C LEU A 281 -0.30 -16.63 -17.48
N PRO A 282 -0.88 -15.51 -17.95
CA PRO A 282 -0.64 -14.99 -19.29
C PRO A 282 0.78 -14.46 -19.46
N TYR A 283 1.34 -14.68 -20.64
CA TYR A 283 2.63 -14.17 -21.09
C TYR A 283 2.62 -13.93 -22.61
N GLU A 284 3.62 -13.23 -23.12
CA GLU A 284 3.74 -12.82 -24.53
C GLU A 284 2.63 -11.88 -25.01
N THR A 285 2.63 -11.59 -26.32
CA THR A 285 1.68 -10.64 -26.90
C THR A 285 0.30 -11.27 -27.03
N PRO A 286 -0.77 -10.61 -26.55
CA PRO A 286 -2.13 -11.10 -26.73
C PRO A 286 -2.58 -11.03 -28.20
N ILE A 287 -3.55 -11.88 -28.54
CA ILE A 287 -4.22 -11.88 -29.85
C ILE A 287 -5.67 -11.44 -29.68
N TYR A 288 -6.08 -10.44 -30.44
CA TYR A 288 -7.46 -9.98 -30.48
C TYR A 288 -8.38 -11.01 -31.16
N PHE A 289 -9.63 -11.14 -30.69
CA PHE A 289 -10.69 -11.93 -31.32
C PHE A 289 -12.04 -11.19 -31.24
N GLU A 290 -12.92 -11.49 -32.18
CA GLU A 290 -14.29 -10.99 -32.20
C GLU A 290 -15.27 -12.11 -31.87
N GLY A 291 -16.39 -11.75 -31.25
CA GLY A 291 -17.43 -12.69 -30.82
C GLY A 291 -17.01 -13.55 -29.64
N GLU A 292 -17.52 -14.78 -29.61
CA GLU A 292 -17.25 -15.75 -28.55
C GLU A 292 -15.87 -16.37 -28.70
N TYR A 293 -15.13 -16.47 -27.57
CA TYR A 293 -13.85 -17.16 -27.53
C TYR A 293 -14.02 -18.62 -27.97
N GLN A 294 -13.28 -19.01 -29.01
CA GLN A 294 -13.19 -20.40 -29.42
C GLN A 294 -12.02 -21.07 -28.71
N GLN A 295 -12.25 -22.27 -28.17
CA GLN A 295 -11.22 -23.01 -27.42
C GLN A 295 -9.94 -23.13 -28.26
N ASP A 296 -8.82 -22.74 -27.64
CA ASP A 296 -7.51 -22.69 -28.25
C ASP A 296 -6.46 -23.17 -27.25
N ASP A 297 -5.86 -24.33 -27.51
CA ASP A 297 -4.88 -24.95 -26.60
C ASP A 297 -3.58 -24.16 -26.53
N GLU A 298 -3.24 -23.36 -27.54
CA GLU A 298 -2.09 -22.47 -27.55
C GLU A 298 -2.36 -21.17 -26.76
N TYR A 299 -3.62 -20.71 -26.78
CA TYR A 299 -4.07 -19.47 -26.11
C TYR A 299 -5.24 -19.74 -25.15
N PRO A 300 -5.05 -20.53 -24.08
CA PRO A 300 -6.14 -21.03 -23.25
C PRO A 300 -6.76 -19.99 -22.31
N LEU A 301 -6.16 -18.82 -22.20
CA LEU A 301 -6.60 -17.73 -21.34
C LEU A 301 -7.17 -16.60 -22.20
N TRP A 302 -8.22 -15.93 -21.68
CA TRP A 302 -8.79 -14.79 -22.39
C TRP A 302 -9.38 -13.75 -21.43
N VAL A 303 -9.45 -12.52 -21.90
CA VAL A 303 -10.23 -11.41 -21.33
C VAL A 303 -11.19 -10.95 -22.42
N GLY A 304 -12.48 -10.94 -22.09
CA GLY A 304 -13.52 -10.62 -23.09
C GLY A 304 -14.57 -9.64 -22.56
N VAL A 305 -15.18 -8.94 -23.48
CA VAL A 305 -16.32 -8.07 -23.24
C VAL A 305 -17.59 -8.88 -23.50
N ILE A 306 -18.44 -9.03 -22.49
CA ILE A 306 -19.63 -9.85 -22.51
C ILE A 306 -20.82 -9.03 -21.97
N SER A 307 -21.94 -9.14 -22.64
CA SER A 307 -23.24 -8.69 -22.14
C SER A 307 -24.05 -9.89 -21.65
N PHE A 308 -24.66 -9.79 -20.48
CA PHE A 308 -25.44 -10.89 -19.90
C PHE A 308 -26.37 -10.39 -18.79
N ALA A 309 -27.40 -11.18 -18.48
CA ALA A 309 -28.22 -11.05 -17.29
C ALA A 309 -27.92 -12.22 -16.35
N PHE A 310 -28.23 -12.07 -15.05
CA PHE A 310 -27.88 -13.07 -14.06
C PHE A 310 -28.74 -13.02 -12.81
N ASP A 311 -28.90 -14.19 -12.18
CA ASP A 311 -29.48 -14.38 -10.85
C ASP A 311 -28.58 -15.31 -10.04
N ILE A 312 -28.35 -14.99 -8.75
CA ILE A 312 -27.54 -15.85 -7.89
C ILE A 312 -28.20 -17.20 -7.65
N LYS A 313 -27.45 -18.27 -7.73
CA LYS A 313 -27.93 -19.59 -7.37
C LYS A 313 -28.22 -19.67 -5.87
N LYS A 314 -29.17 -20.51 -5.50
CA LYS A 314 -29.51 -20.70 -4.10
C LYS A 314 -28.28 -21.09 -3.27
N ASP A 315 -28.12 -20.47 -2.11
CA ASP A 315 -27.04 -20.72 -1.15
C ASP A 315 -25.61 -20.51 -1.74
N HIS A 316 -25.48 -19.61 -2.73
CA HIS A 316 -24.20 -19.23 -3.32
C HIS A 316 -23.72 -17.83 -2.88
N ILE A 317 -22.41 -17.59 -2.97
CA ILE A 317 -21.77 -16.35 -2.55
C ILE A 317 -21.75 -15.36 -3.72
N PRO A 318 -22.32 -14.16 -3.58
CA PRO A 318 -22.32 -13.17 -4.66
C PRO A 318 -20.92 -12.64 -4.92
N CYS A 319 -20.50 -12.60 -6.19
CA CYS A 319 -19.16 -12.17 -6.59
C CYS A 319 -19.14 -11.18 -7.78
N ILE A 320 -20.26 -10.93 -8.45
CA ILE A 320 -20.35 -9.92 -9.51
C ILE A 320 -20.44 -8.53 -8.87
N SER A 321 -19.52 -7.64 -9.22
CA SER A 321 -19.49 -6.26 -8.76
C SER A 321 -19.75 -5.31 -9.92
N LEU A 322 -20.78 -4.48 -9.81
CA LEU A 322 -21.18 -3.49 -10.80
C LEU A 322 -20.76 -2.06 -10.41
N ASP A 323 -20.08 -1.86 -9.30
CA ASP A 323 -19.68 -0.53 -8.80
C ASP A 323 -18.90 0.30 -9.83
N LYS A 324 -18.16 -0.35 -10.71
CA LYS A 324 -17.39 0.31 -11.76
C LYS A 324 -18.21 0.67 -13.01
N PHE A 325 -19.41 0.09 -13.18
CA PHE A 325 -20.14 0.08 -14.45
C PHE A 325 -21.57 0.60 -14.36
N SER A 326 -22.15 0.74 -13.17
CA SER A 326 -23.56 1.06 -13.05
C SER A 326 -23.86 2.04 -11.93
N ARG A 327 -24.50 3.15 -12.29
CA ARG A 327 -25.13 4.11 -11.37
C ARG A 327 -26.46 3.60 -10.80
N PHE A 328 -26.93 2.42 -11.22
CA PHE A 328 -28.30 1.95 -11.00
C PHE A 328 -28.48 0.86 -9.94
N PHE A 329 -27.42 0.18 -9.49
CA PHE A 329 -27.54 -1.01 -8.63
C PHE A 329 -27.33 -0.78 -7.12
N GLY A 330 -27.50 0.42 -6.64
CA GLY A 330 -27.56 0.69 -5.20
C GLY A 330 -26.22 0.54 -4.47
N SER A 331 -26.27 0.38 -3.13
CA SER A 331 -25.10 0.40 -2.24
C SER A 331 -24.41 -0.93 -2.03
N LYS A 332 -24.90 -2.04 -2.63
CA LYS A 332 -24.27 -3.36 -2.48
C LYS A 332 -23.08 -3.49 -3.41
N LYS A 333 -21.91 -3.80 -2.86
CA LYS A 333 -20.70 -4.03 -3.65
C LYS A 333 -20.81 -5.25 -4.56
N TYR A 334 -21.43 -6.34 -4.09
CA TYR A 334 -21.70 -7.54 -4.87
C TYR A 334 -23.20 -7.73 -5.01
N VAL A 335 -23.63 -8.08 -6.21
CA VAL A 335 -25.03 -8.05 -6.62
C VAL A 335 -25.56 -9.49 -6.78
N ASP A 336 -26.74 -9.73 -6.21
CA ASP A 336 -27.38 -11.05 -6.25
C ASP A 336 -28.08 -11.30 -7.61
N SER A 337 -28.64 -10.25 -8.23
CA SER A 337 -29.42 -10.34 -9.46
C SER A 337 -29.27 -9.07 -10.29
N SER A 338 -29.27 -9.19 -11.59
CA SER A 338 -29.41 -8.07 -12.51
C SER A 338 -30.86 -7.61 -12.70
N ASN A 339 -31.83 -8.28 -12.03
CA ASN A 339 -33.27 -8.05 -12.18
C ASN A 339 -33.78 -8.10 -13.64
N GLY A 340 -33.15 -8.94 -14.46
CA GLY A 340 -33.44 -9.07 -15.88
C GLY A 340 -32.77 -8.03 -16.78
N ASP A 341 -32.06 -7.06 -16.21
CA ASP A 341 -31.30 -6.10 -17.02
C ASP A 341 -30.02 -6.75 -17.54
N VAL A 342 -29.72 -6.53 -18.82
CA VAL A 342 -28.49 -6.97 -19.44
C VAL A 342 -27.35 -6.01 -19.07
N VAL A 343 -26.32 -6.51 -18.39
CA VAL A 343 -25.11 -5.75 -18.04
C VAL A 343 -23.99 -6.08 -19.00
N ARG A 344 -23.12 -5.10 -19.30
CA ARG A 344 -21.92 -5.29 -20.13
C ARG A 344 -20.67 -5.17 -19.27
N MET A 345 -19.84 -6.21 -19.26
CA MET A 345 -18.62 -6.26 -18.45
C MET A 345 -17.43 -6.77 -19.27
N THR A 346 -16.23 -6.32 -18.90
CA THR A 346 -14.97 -6.94 -19.31
C THR A 346 -14.54 -7.89 -18.20
N VAL A 347 -14.33 -9.16 -18.52
CA VAL A 347 -14.03 -10.22 -17.54
C VAL A 347 -12.90 -11.12 -18.00
N THR A 348 -12.13 -11.64 -17.04
CA THR A 348 -11.17 -12.72 -17.34
C THR A 348 -11.91 -14.05 -17.49
N SER A 349 -11.32 -15.00 -18.23
CA SER A 349 -11.85 -16.37 -18.34
C SER A 349 -12.03 -17.05 -16.98
N VAL A 350 -11.21 -16.68 -15.99
CA VAL A 350 -11.29 -17.18 -14.61
C VAL A 350 -12.49 -16.61 -13.86
N ASP A 351 -12.74 -15.32 -13.98
CA ASP A 351 -13.92 -14.68 -13.37
C ASP A 351 -15.20 -15.15 -14.07
N TRP A 352 -15.19 -15.30 -15.40
CA TRP A 352 -16.33 -15.83 -16.15
C TRP A 352 -16.71 -17.24 -15.70
N GLN A 353 -15.70 -18.09 -15.49
CA GLN A 353 -15.92 -19.43 -14.94
C GLN A 353 -16.53 -19.36 -13.53
N LEU A 354 -15.99 -18.49 -12.66
CA LEU A 354 -16.54 -18.29 -11.31
C LEU A 354 -17.98 -17.77 -11.35
N PHE A 355 -18.30 -16.85 -12.26
CA PHE A 355 -19.68 -16.35 -12.41
C PHE A 355 -20.64 -17.46 -12.78
N ASN A 356 -20.29 -18.33 -13.72
CA ASN A 356 -21.11 -19.49 -14.08
C ASN A 356 -21.23 -20.53 -12.95
N GLU A 357 -20.24 -20.60 -12.06
CA GLU A 357 -20.34 -21.45 -10.86
C GLU A 357 -21.35 -20.88 -9.86
N GLN A 358 -21.41 -19.54 -9.67
CA GLN A 358 -22.19 -18.88 -8.63
C GLN A 358 -23.58 -18.42 -9.08
N TYR A 359 -23.80 -18.17 -10.37
CA TYR A 359 -25.03 -17.58 -10.89
C TYR A 359 -25.63 -18.41 -12.02
N ASP A 360 -26.94 -18.31 -12.16
CA ASP A 360 -27.66 -18.64 -13.38
C ASP A 360 -27.53 -17.44 -14.33
N ILE A 361 -26.80 -17.64 -15.43
CA ILE A 361 -26.49 -16.59 -16.40
C ILE A 361 -27.31 -16.83 -17.66
N TYR A 362 -27.93 -15.77 -18.19
CA TYR A 362 -28.78 -15.81 -19.38
C TYR A 362 -28.64 -14.53 -20.21
N ASP A 363 -29.24 -14.51 -21.40
CA ASP A 363 -29.15 -13.40 -22.38
C ASP A 363 -27.70 -13.00 -22.68
N VAL A 364 -26.87 -14.02 -22.96
CA VAL A 364 -25.42 -13.85 -23.14
C VAL A 364 -25.09 -13.45 -24.57
N GLU A 365 -24.32 -12.36 -24.71
CA GLU A 365 -23.72 -11.92 -25.97
C GLU A 365 -22.24 -11.64 -25.77
N PHE A 366 -21.39 -12.35 -26.51
CA PHE A 366 -19.94 -12.12 -26.55
C PHE A 366 -19.63 -11.11 -27.64
N HIS A 367 -18.85 -10.06 -27.33
CA HIS A 367 -18.55 -9.01 -28.28
C HIS A 367 -17.16 -9.15 -28.88
N ASN A 368 -16.13 -9.11 -28.05
CA ASN A 368 -14.74 -9.21 -28.48
C ASN A 368 -13.83 -9.47 -27.25
N GLY A 369 -12.56 -9.70 -27.49
CA GLY A 369 -11.58 -9.86 -26.42
C GLY A 369 -10.17 -10.07 -26.92
N TYR A 370 -9.32 -10.44 -25.96
CA TYR A 370 -7.92 -10.80 -26.20
C TYR A 370 -7.65 -12.17 -25.58
N LYS A 371 -6.97 -13.04 -26.32
CA LYS A 371 -6.53 -14.35 -25.85
C LYS A 371 -5.02 -14.38 -25.65
N PHE A 372 -4.59 -15.20 -24.70
CA PHE A 372 -3.22 -15.22 -24.19
C PHE A 372 -2.66 -16.64 -24.14
N ARG A 373 -1.38 -16.78 -24.42
CA ARG A 373 -0.62 -17.96 -24.03
C ARG A 373 -0.59 -18.06 -22.51
N GLY A 374 -0.57 -19.26 -21.99
CA GLY A 374 -0.54 -19.54 -20.57
C GLY A 374 0.72 -20.31 -20.16
N CYS A 375 1.33 -19.95 -19.04
CA CYS A 375 2.45 -20.66 -18.45
C CYS A 375 2.32 -20.78 -16.93
N VAL A 376 2.49 -22.01 -16.45
CA VAL A 376 2.55 -22.29 -15.01
C VAL A 376 3.97 -22.12 -14.51
N GLY A 377 4.15 -21.37 -13.42
CA GLY A 377 5.41 -21.34 -12.69
C GLY A 377 6.44 -20.32 -13.17
N ILE A 378 6.07 -19.29 -13.94
CA ILE A 378 6.98 -18.19 -14.31
C ILE A 378 7.66 -17.56 -13.08
N ALA A 379 6.94 -17.46 -11.98
CA ALA A 379 7.44 -16.86 -10.74
C ALA A 379 8.03 -17.88 -9.73
N ARG A 380 8.12 -19.18 -10.05
CA ARG A 380 8.54 -20.22 -9.09
C ARG A 380 9.88 -19.93 -8.46
N GLN A 381 10.91 -19.71 -9.26
CA GLN A 381 12.25 -19.45 -8.75
C GLN A 381 12.25 -18.27 -7.76
N PHE A 382 11.59 -17.17 -8.13
CA PHE A 382 11.49 -15.98 -7.26
C PHE A 382 10.80 -16.30 -5.93
N ILE A 383 9.68 -17.01 -5.98
CA ILE A 383 8.90 -17.35 -4.78
C ILE A 383 9.66 -18.32 -3.89
N ASP A 384 10.30 -19.36 -4.45
CA ASP A 384 11.10 -20.33 -3.70
C ASP A 384 12.25 -19.66 -2.95
N GLU A 385 12.98 -18.75 -3.62
CA GLU A 385 14.06 -17.97 -2.98
C GLU A 385 13.53 -17.14 -1.80
N GLN A 386 12.40 -16.43 -1.98
CA GLN A 386 11.83 -15.59 -0.93
C GLN A 386 11.19 -16.43 0.20
N MET A 387 10.54 -17.55 -0.12
CA MET A 387 10.00 -18.47 0.89
C MET A 387 11.10 -19.08 1.74
N LYS A 388 12.22 -19.45 1.15
CA LYS A 388 13.41 -19.92 1.89
C LYS A 388 13.92 -18.86 2.87
N VAL A 389 14.01 -17.60 2.45
CA VAL A 389 14.38 -16.50 3.34
C VAL A 389 13.32 -16.29 4.43
N LYS A 390 12.03 -16.26 4.08
CA LYS A 390 10.92 -16.08 5.04
C LYS A 390 10.91 -17.18 6.12
N LYS A 391 11.18 -18.44 5.76
CA LYS A 391 11.20 -19.59 6.69
C LYS A 391 12.42 -19.56 7.62
N ASN A 392 13.58 -19.13 7.14
CA ASN A 392 14.87 -19.26 7.83
C ASN A 392 15.36 -17.98 8.53
N SER A 393 14.63 -16.86 8.44
CA SER A 393 15.06 -15.60 9.02
C SER A 393 13.98 -14.94 9.87
N LYS A 394 14.41 -13.95 10.67
CA LYS A 394 13.56 -13.10 11.53
C LYS A 394 13.80 -11.63 11.19
N GLY A 395 13.05 -10.73 11.82
CA GLY A 395 13.24 -9.27 11.68
C GLY A 395 13.14 -8.78 10.24
N ALA A 396 14.02 -7.84 9.87
CA ALA A 396 14.04 -7.18 8.56
C ALA A 396 14.07 -8.15 7.37
N GLN A 397 14.88 -9.22 7.45
CA GLN A 397 15.00 -10.18 6.35
C GLN A 397 13.68 -10.90 6.06
N ARG A 398 13.02 -11.40 7.12
CA ARG A 398 11.70 -12.04 7.00
C ARG A 398 10.64 -11.06 6.45
N PHE A 399 10.64 -9.83 6.98
CA PHE A 399 9.75 -8.76 6.51
C PHE A 399 9.94 -8.48 5.02
N ILE A 400 11.18 -8.25 4.58
CA ILE A 400 11.50 -7.93 3.19
C ILE A 400 11.13 -9.09 2.27
N ALA A 401 11.41 -10.34 2.64
CA ALA A 401 11.03 -11.50 1.85
C ALA A 401 9.50 -11.60 1.68
N LYS A 402 8.73 -11.45 2.77
CA LYS A 402 7.25 -11.38 2.71
C LYS A 402 6.78 -10.24 1.81
N ARG A 403 7.38 -9.06 1.95
CA ARG A 403 7.02 -7.87 1.18
C ARG A 403 7.33 -8.04 -0.30
N LYS A 404 8.49 -8.62 -0.64
CA LYS A 404 8.86 -8.90 -2.03
C LYS A 404 7.81 -9.77 -2.72
N MET A 405 7.43 -10.89 -2.12
CA MET A 405 6.44 -11.80 -2.70
C MET A 405 5.09 -11.13 -2.93
N ASN A 406 4.57 -10.41 -1.93
CA ASN A 406 3.22 -9.84 -1.97
C ASN A 406 3.10 -8.56 -2.83
N SER A 407 4.21 -7.98 -3.29
CA SER A 407 4.19 -6.69 -4.03
C SER A 407 4.33 -6.85 -5.54
N VAL A 408 4.80 -7.99 -6.04
CA VAL A 408 5.16 -8.14 -7.47
C VAL A 408 3.94 -8.04 -8.38
N TYR A 409 2.88 -8.78 -8.10
CA TYR A 409 1.69 -8.79 -8.97
C TYR A 409 1.08 -7.39 -9.16
N GLY A 410 1.04 -6.60 -8.10
CA GLY A 410 0.51 -5.23 -8.15
C GLY A 410 1.33 -4.29 -9.05
N LYS A 411 2.61 -4.61 -9.29
CA LYS A 411 3.42 -3.83 -10.24
C LYS A 411 2.96 -3.99 -11.67
N PHE A 412 2.55 -5.18 -12.06
CA PHE A 412 1.99 -5.45 -13.38
C PHE A 412 0.71 -4.66 -13.65
N ALA A 413 -0.12 -4.49 -12.62
CA ALA A 413 -1.39 -3.76 -12.69
C ALA A 413 -1.26 -2.25 -12.45
N THR A 414 -0.03 -1.71 -12.39
CA THR A 414 0.16 -0.28 -12.17
C THR A 414 -0.54 0.54 -13.27
N ASN A 415 -1.31 1.55 -12.86
CA ASN A 415 -1.95 2.47 -13.81
C ASN A 415 -0.89 3.21 -14.64
N PRO A 416 -0.98 3.20 -15.98
CA PRO A 416 -0.09 3.98 -16.84
C PRO A 416 -0.28 5.48 -16.70
N ASN A 417 -1.47 5.96 -16.32
CA ASN A 417 -1.68 7.38 -16.02
C ASN A 417 -0.89 7.77 -14.77
N VAL A 418 0.13 8.58 -14.94
CA VAL A 418 1.03 9.06 -13.90
C VAL A 418 0.89 10.57 -13.66
N THR A 419 -0.19 11.17 -14.15
CA THR A 419 -0.48 12.59 -13.96
C THR A 419 -0.45 12.93 -12.47
N PRO A 420 0.49 13.79 -12.02
CA PRO A 420 0.64 14.11 -10.60
C PRO A 420 -0.38 15.15 -10.18
N LYS A 421 -0.70 15.18 -8.89
CA LYS A 421 -1.32 16.37 -8.29
C LYS A 421 -0.26 17.42 -8.01
N ILE A 422 -0.58 18.69 -8.28
CA ILE A 422 0.33 19.82 -8.11
C ILE A 422 -0.06 20.60 -6.86
N PRO A 423 0.91 20.85 -5.94
CA PRO A 423 0.64 21.66 -4.76
C PRO A 423 0.61 23.15 -5.09
N PHE A 424 -0.31 23.89 -4.47
CA PHE A 424 -0.42 25.34 -4.53
C PHE A 424 -0.92 25.90 -3.20
N ILE A 425 -0.65 27.17 -2.91
CA ILE A 425 -1.27 27.88 -1.80
C ILE A 425 -2.56 28.55 -2.31
N ASP A 426 -3.66 28.27 -1.65
CA ASP A 426 -4.92 28.96 -1.90
C ASP A 426 -4.83 30.40 -1.36
N GLU A 427 -5.08 31.37 -2.21
CA GLU A 427 -4.94 32.80 -1.88
C GLU A 427 -5.99 33.29 -0.87
N ASP A 428 -7.15 32.61 -0.81
CA ASP A 428 -8.24 33.01 0.08
C ASP A 428 -7.97 32.71 1.56
N ASP A 429 -7.32 31.57 1.84
CA ASP A 429 -7.10 31.12 3.22
C ASP A 429 -5.65 30.74 3.56
N GLY A 430 -4.73 30.82 2.60
CA GLY A 430 -3.31 30.50 2.79
C GLY A 430 -3.01 29.01 2.98
N ILE A 431 -3.95 28.13 2.70
CA ILE A 431 -3.82 26.68 2.90
C ILE A 431 -3.20 26.03 1.67
N LEU A 432 -2.26 25.11 1.90
CA LEU A 432 -1.74 24.25 0.84
C LEU A 432 -2.82 23.29 0.36
N ARG A 433 -3.08 23.32 -0.93
CA ARG A 433 -3.99 22.39 -1.60
C ARG A 433 -3.31 21.68 -2.76
N LEU A 434 -3.93 20.60 -3.22
CA LEU A 434 -3.47 19.81 -4.35
C LEU A 434 -4.43 19.99 -5.52
N HIS A 435 -3.99 20.64 -6.58
CA HIS A 435 -4.74 20.68 -7.84
C HIS A 435 -4.80 19.32 -8.48
N ASP A 436 -5.97 18.96 -8.95
CA ASP A 436 -6.10 18.01 -10.04
C ASP A 436 -5.69 18.74 -11.34
N PRO A 437 -4.66 18.28 -12.06
CA PRO A 437 -4.20 18.97 -13.26
C PRO A 437 -5.24 19.04 -14.39
N MET A 438 -6.34 18.27 -14.26
CA MET A 438 -7.46 18.33 -15.19
C MET A 438 -8.43 19.50 -14.91
N PHE A 439 -8.27 20.22 -13.79
CA PHE A 439 -9.08 21.40 -13.49
C PHE A 439 -8.33 22.67 -13.88
N THR A 440 -8.88 23.39 -14.86
CA THR A 440 -8.46 24.73 -15.19
C THR A 440 -8.87 25.71 -14.09
N THR A 441 -7.90 26.43 -13.53
CA THR A 441 -8.21 27.61 -12.71
C THR A 441 -8.50 28.78 -13.62
N TYR A 442 -9.66 29.41 -13.40
CA TYR A 442 -10.02 30.63 -14.10
C TYR A 442 -9.68 31.84 -13.22
N GLU A 443 -8.79 32.66 -13.68
CA GLU A 443 -8.58 33.99 -13.13
C GLU A 443 -9.05 35.01 -14.20
N ASN A 444 -10.03 35.83 -13.86
CA ASN A 444 -10.62 36.84 -14.77
C ASN A 444 -11.10 36.27 -16.14
N GLY A 445 -11.60 35.04 -16.15
CA GLY A 445 -12.08 34.40 -17.39
C GLY A 445 -10.98 33.82 -18.28
N VAL A 446 -9.74 33.80 -17.82
CA VAL A 446 -8.60 33.22 -18.56
C VAL A 446 -8.20 31.89 -17.93
N VAL A 447 -8.04 30.84 -18.76
CA VAL A 447 -7.48 29.54 -18.35
C VAL A 447 -5.99 29.73 -18.05
N LYS A 448 -5.58 29.58 -16.80
CA LYS A 448 -4.17 29.80 -16.40
C LYS A 448 -3.22 28.65 -16.76
N GLU A 449 -3.68 27.41 -16.70
CA GLU A 449 -2.84 26.26 -17.08
C GLU A 449 -3.69 25.02 -17.38
N VAL A 450 -3.43 24.37 -18.50
CA VAL A 450 -3.89 23.01 -18.81
C VAL A 450 -2.65 22.15 -18.74
N ILE A 451 -2.56 21.26 -17.74
CA ILE A 451 -1.52 20.25 -17.72
C ILE A 451 -2.06 19.02 -18.44
N ASP A 452 -1.38 18.64 -19.51
CA ASP A 452 -1.71 17.43 -20.26
C ASP A 452 -1.56 16.19 -19.36
N GLU A 453 -2.47 15.23 -19.53
CA GLU A 453 -2.33 13.94 -18.87
C GLU A 453 -0.99 13.30 -19.22
N GLN A 454 -0.31 12.80 -18.20
CA GLN A 454 0.98 12.13 -18.34
C GLN A 454 0.79 10.62 -18.28
N PHE A 455 1.23 9.94 -19.33
CA PHE A 455 1.21 8.49 -19.40
C PHE A 455 2.63 7.94 -19.48
N ARG A 456 2.82 6.79 -18.90
CA ARG A 456 3.97 5.92 -19.11
C ARG A 456 3.53 4.64 -19.81
N ASP A 457 4.46 3.93 -20.40
CA ASP A 457 4.18 2.64 -21.00
C ASP A 457 3.59 1.67 -19.99
N PRO A 458 2.51 0.94 -20.33
CA PRO A 458 1.96 -0.15 -19.53
C PRO A 458 3.02 -1.24 -19.31
N ILE A 459 2.99 -1.91 -18.15
CA ILE A 459 3.94 -2.99 -17.89
C ILE A 459 3.46 -4.28 -18.57
N TYR A 460 2.51 -4.96 -18.04
CA TYR A 460 1.83 -6.11 -18.63
C TYR A 460 0.66 -6.47 -17.70
N LEU A 461 -0.41 -5.72 -17.81
CA LEU A 461 -1.61 -5.80 -16.95
C LEU A 461 -2.19 -7.21 -16.82
N PRO A 462 -2.28 -8.04 -17.90
CA PRO A 462 -2.93 -9.36 -17.81
C PRO A 462 -2.37 -10.26 -16.72
N TYR A 463 -1.06 -10.25 -16.49
CA TYR A 463 -0.48 -11.05 -15.42
C TYR A 463 -1.07 -10.71 -14.04
N GLY A 464 -1.21 -9.41 -13.73
CA GLY A 464 -1.82 -8.96 -12.48
C GLY A 464 -3.31 -9.27 -12.38
N GLU A 465 -4.04 -9.16 -13.49
CA GLU A 465 -5.47 -9.47 -13.58
C GLU A 465 -5.76 -10.92 -13.24
N PHE A 466 -5.05 -11.84 -13.90
CA PHE A 466 -5.24 -13.27 -13.67
C PHE A 466 -4.80 -13.70 -12.27
N VAL A 467 -3.72 -13.14 -11.72
CA VAL A 467 -3.32 -13.43 -10.32
C VAL A 467 -4.44 -13.08 -9.34
N THR A 468 -5.07 -11.92 -9.51
CA THR A 468 -6.17 -11.50 -8.62
C THR A 468 -7.47 -12.25 -8.90
N ALA A 469 -7.75 -12.63 -10.14
CA ALA A 469 -8.90 -13.44 -10.51
C ALA A 469 -8.81 -14.86 -9.89
N TYR A 470 -7.66 -15.51 -10.02
CA TYR A 470 -7.43 -16.80 -9.37
C TYR A 470 -7.48 -16.72 -7.84
N ALA A 471 -7.00 -15.62 -7.25
CA ALA A 471 -7.11 -15.40 -5.82
C ALA A 471 -8.57 -15.30 -5.37
N ARG A 472 -9.40 -14.51 -6.06
CA ARG A 472 -10.84 -14.41 -5.81
C ARG A 472 -11.52 -15.77 -5.94
N LYS A 473 -11.25 -16.46 -7.06
CA LYS A 473 -11.83 -17.79 -7.31
C LYS A 473 -11.47 -18.77 -6.19
N TYR A 474 -10.20 -18.82 -5.78
CA TYR A 474 -9.73 -19.71 -4.72
C TYR A 474 -10.45 -19.45 -3.40
N THR A 475 -10.52 -18.19 -2.96
CA THR A 475 -11.16 -17.83 -1.69
C THR A 475 -12.66 -18.08 -1.72
N ILE A 476 -13.37 -17.66 -2.79
CA ILE A 476 -14.81 -17.83 -2.91
C ILE A 476 -15.19 -19.32 -3.03
N THR A 477 -14.49 -20.08 -3.86
CA THR A 477 -14.75 -21.51 -4.02
C THR A 477 -14.52 -22.28 -2.72
N THR A 478 -13.49 -21.91 -1.95
CA THR A 478 -13.24 -22.51 -0.63
C THR A 478 -14.36 -22.17 0.35
N ALA A 479 -14.75 -20.91 0.44
CA ALA A 479 -15.86 -20.48 1.29
C ALA A 479 -17.19 -21.15 0.89
N GLN A 480 -17.42 -21.31 -0.42
CA GLN A 480 -18.60 -22.01 -0.94
C GLN A 480 -18.62 -23.48 -0.52
N LYS A 481 -17.48 -24.19 -0.55
CA LYS A 481 -17.38 -25.58 -0.07
C LYS A 481 -17.66 -25.73 1.42
N VAL A 482 -17.28 -24.74 2.23
CA VAL A 482 -17.61 -24.70 3.66
C VAL A 482 -19.12 -24.51 3.89
N GLY A 483 -19.80 -23.83 2.98
CA GLY A 483 -21.23 -23.51 3.02
C GLY A 483 -21.49 -22.10 3.56
N ILE A 484 -22.29 -21.33 2.82
CA ILE A 484 -22.56 -19.90 3.06
C ILE A 484 -23.06 -19.62 4.49
N HIS A 485 -23.86 -20.51 5.09
CA HIS A 485 -24.41 -20.34 6.44
C HIS A 485 -23.34 -20.38 7.54
N ARG A 486 -22.18 -20.98 7.28
CA ARG A 486 -21.03 -20.97 8.20
C ARG A 486 -20.09 -19.82 7.94
N VAL A 487 -20.15 -19.16 6.80
CA VAL A 487 -19.25 -18.05 6.46
C VAL A 487 -19.81 -16.75 6.98
N ALA A 488 -19.15 -16.14 7.97
CA ALA A 488 -19.53 -14.85 8.51
C ALA A 488 -18.93 -13.69 7.73
N TYR A 489 -17.63 -13.85 7.35
CA TYR A 489 -16.89 -12.77 6.71
C TYR A 489 -15.72 -13.33 5.87
N ILE A 490 -15.41 -12.63 4.80
CA ILE A 490 -14.26 -12.91 3.91
C ILE A 490 -13.49 -11.63 3.70
N ASP A 491 -12.15 -11.66 3.83
CA ASP A 491 -11.28 -10.53 3.51
C ASP A 491 -10.05 -10.99 2.73
N THR A 492 -10.18 -11.03 1.43
CA THR A 492 -9.10 -11.30 0.47
C THR A 492 -8.50 -12.71 0.63
N ASP A 493 -7.72 -12.93 1.67
CA ASP A 493 -6.98 -14.15 2.00
C ASP A 493 -7.48 -14.82 3.29
N SER A 494 -8.47 -14.27 3.98
CA SER A 494 -9.04 -14.85 5.19
C SER A 494 -10.53 -15.19 5.07
N ILE A 495 -10.95 -16.26 5.78
CA ILE A 495 -12.35 -16.63 5.97
C ILE A 495 -12.64 -16.77 7.46
N HIS A 496 -13.73 -16.12 7.90
CA HIS A 496 -14.19 -16.14 9.28
C HIS A 496 -15.48 -16.98 9.36
N LEU A 497 -15.44 -18.04 10.14
CA LEU A 497 -16.48 -19.06 10.16
C LEU A 497 -17.19 -19.11 11.51
N VAL A 498 -18.49 -19.40 11.49
CA VAL A 498 -19.27 -19.72 12.68
C VAL A 498 -18.93 -21.13 13.16
N GLY A 499 -18.72 -21.27 14.49
CA GLY A 499 -18.30 -22.51 15.12
C GLY A 499 -16.79 -22.73 15.04
N THR A 500 -16.26 -23.45 16.04
CA THR A 500 -14.81 -23.65 16.22
C THR A 500 -14.25 -24.91 15.57
N GLN A 501 -15.11 -25.74 14.99
CA GLN A 501 -14.67 -26.97 14.33
C GLN A 501 -14.16 -26.68 12.92
N VAL A 502 -13.01 -27.27 12.59
CA VAL A 502 -12.46 -27.27 11.24
C VAL A 502 -13.46 -27.94 10.28
N PRO A 503 -13.89 -27.26 9.20
CA PRO A 503 -14.80 -27.88 8.23
C PRO A 503 -14.14 -29.04 7.48
N ASP A 504 -14.84 -30.17 7.37
CA ASP A 504 -14.33 -31.34 6.64
C ASP A 504 -13.96 -31.03 5.19
N ALA A 505 -14.70 -30.12 4.57
CA ALA A 505 -14.52 -29.72 3.17
C ALA A 505 -13.15 -29.05 2.87
N ILE A 506 -12.42 -28.60 3.89
CA ILE A 506 -11.14 -27.91 3.72
C ILE A 506 -9.98 -28.56 4.50
N LYS A 507 -10.21 -29.67 5.21
CA LYS A 507 -9.17 -30.34 6.04
C LYS A 507 -7.90 -30.65 5.26
N ASP A 508 -8.02 -31.09 4.03
CA ASP A 508 -6.89 -31.51 3.18
C ASP A 508 -6.05 -30.34 2.65
N ILE A 509 -6.53 -29.11 2.81
CA ILE A 509 -5.86 -27.88 2.37
C ILE A 509 -5.50 -26.97 3.53
N ILE A 510 -5.42 -27.51 4.76
CA ILE A 510 -4.96 -26.79 5.95
C ILE A 510 -3.52 -27.18 6.25
N ASP A 511 -2.65 -26.18 6.27
CA ASP A 511 -1.26 -26.26 6.72
C ASP A 511 -0.72 -24.86 7.03
N ASP A 512 -0.12 -24.65 8.20
CA ASP A 512 0.36 -23.32 8.65
C ASP A 512 1.61 -22.82 7.91
N LYS A 513 2.25 -23.65 7.09
CA LYS A 513 3.57 -23.35 6.47
C LYS A 513 3.59 -23.49 4.96
N GLU A 514 2.73 -24.34 4.40
CA GLU A 514 2.71 -24.59 2.97
C GLU A 514 2.12 -23.42 2.19
N LEU A 515 2.74 -23.12 1.07
CA LEU A 515 2.34 -22.01 0.20
C LEU A 515 0.94 -22.26 -0.39
N GLY A 516 0.02 -21.33 -0.16
CA GLY A 516 -1.34 -21.40 -0.70
C GLY A 516 -2.31 -22.27 0.10
N TYR A 517 -1.84 -22.90 1.19
CA TYR A 517 -2.70 -23.62 2.12
C TYR A 517 -3.32 -22.67 3.14
N TRP A 518 -4.45 -23.05 3.71
CA TRP A 518 -5.12 -22.33 4.77
C TRP A 518 -4.45 -22.61 6.11
N GLY A 519 -4.01 -21.59 6.82
CA GLY A 519 -3.50 -21.68 8.19
C GLY A 519 -4.56 -21.24 9.19
N LEU A 520 -4.57 -21.84 10.37
CA LEU A 520 -5.39 -21.37 11.48
C LEU A 520 -4.83 -20.03 12.00
N GLU A 521 -5.59 -18.96 11.85
CA GLU A 521 -5.19 -17.63 12.34
C GLU A 521 -5.62 -17.41 13.78
N SER A 522 -6.91 -17.63 14.09
CA SER A 522 -7.46 -17.42 15.43
C SER A 522 -8.77 -18.18 15.66
N ILE A 523 -9.13 -18.28 16.94
CA ILE A 523 -10.45 -18.70 17.39
C ILE A 523 -11.01 -17.56 18.24
N PHE A 524 -12.21 -17.09 17.91
CA PHE A 524 -12.87 -16.04 18.68
C PHE A 524 -14.03 -16.58 19.49
N ASN A 525 -14.24 -15.98 20.69
CA ASN A 525 -15.36 -16.31 21.57
C ASN A 525 -16.65 -15.62 21.13
N ARG A 526 -16.52 -14.36 20.69
CA ARG A 526 -17.64 -13.61 20.10
C ARG A 526 -17.11 -12.61 19.08
N SER A 527 -17.93 -12.29 18.09
CA SER A 527 -17.61 -11.34 17.04
C SER A 527 -18.82 -10.53 16.63
N TYR A 528 -18.56 -9.38 15.99
CA TYR A 528 -19.59 -8.51 15.44
C TYR A 528 -19.10 -7.85 14.16
N PHE A 529 -19.67 -8.26 13.01
CA PHE A 529 -19.30 -7.76 11.68
C PHE A 529 -20.30 -6.71 11.21
N ILE A 530 -19.82 -5.50 10.90
CA ILE A 530 -20.67 -4.40 10.43
C ILE A 530 -20.63 -4.29 8.91
N GLY A 531 -19.52 -4.65 8.29
CA GLY A 531 -19.31 -4.56 6.84
C GLY A 531 -17.86 -4.76 6.45
N ALA A 532 -17.54 -4.43 5.20
CA ALA A 532 -16.18 -4.59 4.68
C ALA A 532 -15.15 -3.84 5.55
N LYS A 533 -14.15 -4.57 6.02
CA LYS A 533 -13.05 -4.06 6.88
C LYS A 533 -13.55 -3.33 8.15
N SER A 534 -14.71 -3.74 8.67
CA SER A 534 -15.32 -3.15 9.88
C SER A 534 -15.94 -4.24 10.73
N TYR A 535 -15.18 -4.73 11.74
CA TYR A 535 -15.60 -5.78 12.67
C TYR A 535 -14.77 -5.77 13.96
N VAL A 536 -15.27 -6.47 14.96
CA VAL A 536 -14.56 -6.82 16.18
C VAL A 536 -14.65 -8.31 16.45
N GLU A 537 -13.58 -8.88 16.99
CA GLU A 537 -13.49 -10.26 17.43
C GLU A 537 -12.83 -10.32 18.80
N GLU A 538 -13.46 -10.99 19.76
CA GLU A 538 -12.93 -11.24 21.09
C GLU A 538 -12.20 -12.58 21.08
N ILE A 539 -10.89 -12.53 21.23
CA ILE A 539 -9.98 -13.68 21.16
C ILE A 539 -9.45 -13.97 22.56
N GLU A 540 -9.57 -15.20 23.02
CA GLU A 540 -8.95 -15.64 24.26
C GLU A 540 -7.44 -15.69 24.09
N ILE A 541 -6.72 -15.14 25.08
CA ILE A 541 -5.25 -15.11 25.10
C ILE A 541 -4.73 -15.68 26.41
N SER A 542 -3.49 -16.10 26.41
CA SER A 542 -2.83 -16.57 27.61
C SER A 542 -2.63 -15.42 28.62
N TYR A 543 -2.60 -15.75 29.92
CA TYR A 543 -2.27 -14.77 30.97
C TYR A 543 -0.87 -14.16 30.74
N LYS A 544 0.05 -14.93 30.20
CA LYS A 544 1.39 -14.46 29.85
C LYS A 544 1.34 -13.36 28.79
N GLU A 545 0.63 -13.56 27.71
CA GLU A 545 0.43 -12.55 26.65
C GLU A 545 -0.23 -11.29 27.19
N TYR A 546 -1.25 -11.47 28.04
CA TYR A 546 -1.92 -10.33 28.70
C TYR A 546 -0.93 -9.51 29.55
N VAL A 547 -0.09 -10.17 30.38
CA VAL A 547 0.88 -9.50 31.23
C VAL A 547 1.99 -8.83 30.41
N GLU A 548 2.50 -9.49 29.39
CA GLU A 548 3.52 -8.93 28.49
C GLU A 548 2.99 -7.65 27.82
N HIS A 549 1.73 -7.64 27.37
CA HIS A 549 1.11 -6.45 26.82
C HIS A 549 0.90 -5.37 27.88
N GLN A 550 0.43 -5.71 29.09
CA GLN A 550 0.25 -4.74 30.18
C GLN A 550 1.60 -4.12 30.59
N GLN A 551 2.69 -4.89 30.63
CA GLN A 551 4.01 -4.38 30.94
C GLN A 551 4.49 -3.39 29.87
N GLU A 552 4.34 -3.73 28.59
CA GLU A 552 4.64 -2.82 27.48
C GLU A 552 3.84 -1.52 27.58
N TYR A 553 2.60 -1.63 28.07
CA TYR A 553 1.69 -0.50 28.28
C TYR A 553 2.05 0.37 29.49
N ILE A 554 2.44 -0.26 30.60
CA ILE A 554 2.91 0.46 31.81
C ILE A 554 4.19 1.23 31.49
N ASP A 555 5.12 0.61 30.76
CA ASP A 555 6.37 1.24 30.35
C ASP A 555 6.11 2.42 29.38
N GLU A 556 4.98 2.41 28.68
CA GLU A 556 4.54 3.49 27.79
C GLU A 556 3.68 4.59 28.45
N ASN A 557 3.30 4.43 29.71
CA ASN A 557 2.58 5.42 30.55
C ASN A 557 1.29 6.00 29.95
N ASP A 558 0.49 5.19 29.22
CA ASP A 558 -0.67 5.69 28.49
C ASP A 558 -2.01 5.07 28.88
N CYS A 559 -3.06 5.82 28.53
CA CYS A 559 -4.46 5.62 28.79
C CYS A 559 -4.94 4.18 28.63
N LYS A 560 -6.00 3.80 29.33
CA LYS A 560 -6.67 2.49 29.26
C LYS A 560 -6.73 1.95 27.83
N ASP A 561 -6.00 0.88 27.57
CA ASP A 561 -6.20 0.07 26.37
C ASP A 561 -7.36 -0.89 26.62
N ASN A 562 -8.53 -0.58 26.09
CA ASN A 562 -9.69 -1.46 26.21
C ASN A 562 -9.57 -2.72 25.33
N LEU A 563 -8.51 -2.82 24.54
CA LEU A 563 -8.31 -3.98 23.65
C LEU A 563 -7.87 -5.23 24.41
N TYR A 564 -7.21 -5.07 25.57
CA TYR A 564 -6.75 -6.18 26.41
C TYR A 564 -7.42 -6.10 27.79
N TYR A 565 -8.18 -7.12 28.16
CA TYR A 565 -8.96 -7.11 29.39
C TYR A 565 -9.19 -8.51 29.97
N ILE A 566 -9.60 -8.54 31.23
CA ILE A 566 -10.01 -9.77 31.92
C ILE A 566 -11.52 -9.74 32.14
N ARG A 567 -12.19 -10.82 31.78
CA ARG A 567 -13.61 -11.04 32.02
C ARG A 567 -13.84 -12.44 32.57
N GLY A 568 -14.46 -12.54 33.74
CA GLY A 568 -14.73 -13.84 34.39
C GLY A 568 -13.46 -14.67 34.68
N GLY A 569 -12.31 -14.03 34.90
CA GLY A 569 -11.04 -14.69 35.15
C GLY A 569 -10.29 -15.15 33.89
N VAL A 570 -10.81 -14.88 32.71
CA VAL A 570 -10.21 -15.20 31.40
C VAL A 570 -9.66 -13.93 30.76
N CYS A 571 -8.49 -14.01 30.15
CA CYS A 571 -7.84 -12.91 29.44
C CYS A 571 -8.28 -12.88 27.97
N TYR A 572 -8.58 -11.69 27.48
CA TYR A 572 -9.04 -11.46 26.12
C TYR A 572 -8.26 -10.35 25.42
N TYR A 573 -8.10 -10.52 24.12
CA TYR A 573 -7.73 -9.49 23.17
C TYR A 573 -8.90 -9.19 22.23
N LEU A 574 -9.24 -7.91 22.09
CA LEU A 574 -10.25 -7.44 21.14
C LEU A 574 -9.57 -7.04 19.83
N ASN A 575 -9.66 -7.88 18.82
CA ASN A 575 -9.19 -7.57 17.47
C ASN A 575 -10.18 -6.60 16.81
N VAL A 576 -9.79 -5.33 16.67
CA VAL A 576 -10.61 -4.28 16.06
C VAL A 576 -10.13 -3.95 14.67
N LYS A 577 -10.97 -4.21 13.67
CA LYS A 577 -10.78 -3.72 12.31
C LYS A 577 -11.87 -2.71 11.99
N CYS A 578 -11.47 -1.48 11.68
CA CYS A 578 -12.42 -0.43 11.29
C CYS A 578 -11.73 0.55 10.34
N ALA A 579 -12.09 0.48 9.07
CA ALA A 579 -11.47 1.30 8.04
C ALA A 579 -11.69 2.79 8.32
N GLY A 580 -10.58 3.54 8.39
CA GLY A 580 -10.57 4.99 8.68
C GLY A 580 -10.50 5.35 10.15
N MET A 581 -10.58 4.38 11.08
CA MET A 581 -10.32 4.59 12.50
C MET A 581 -8.82 4.56 12.78
N THR A 582 -8.31 5.52 13.53
CA THR A 582 -6.90 5.56 13.94
C THR A 582 -6.57 4.51 15.00
N GLU A 583 -5.32 4.09 15.12
CA GLU A 583 -4.90 3.12 16.15
C GLU A 583 -5.20 3.65 17.58
N LYS A 584 -5.00 4.96 17.82
CA LYS A 584 -5.36 5.58 19.10
C LYS A 584 -6.85 5.48 19.40
N ALA A 585 -7.72 5.76 18.43
CA ALA A 585 -9.16 5.63 18.60
C ALA A 585 -9.61 4.17 18.83
N LYS A 586 -8.92 3.19 18.22
CA LYS A 586 -9.23 1.77 18.46
C LYS A 586 -9.06 1.36 19.92
N GLN A 587 -8.12 1.96 20.65
CA GLN A 587 -7.90 1.71 22.07
C GLN A 587 -9.11 2.06 22.95
N ASN A 588 -9.99 2.92 22.46
CA ASN A 588 -11.25 3.28 23.13
C ASN A 588 -12.43 2.36 22.74
N VAL A 589 -12.20 1.40 21.84
CA VAL A 589 -13.22 0.45 21.43
C VAL A 589 -13.36 -0.66 22.48
N THR A 590 -14.59 -0.96 22.82
CA THR A 590 -14.98 -2.16 23.58
C THR A 590 -15.87 -3.02 22.69
N TYR A 591 -16.05 -4.28 23.05
CA TYR A 591 -16.98 -5.14 22.30
C TYR A 591 -18.41 -4.54 22.27
N ASP A 592 -18.85 -3.90 23.35
CA ASP A 592 -20.22 -3.39 23.49
C ASP A 592 -20.43 -2.04 22.80
N ASN A 593 -19.39 -1.20 22.72
CA ASN A 593 -19.50 0.11 22.06
C ASN A 593 -19.25 0.05 20.53
N PHE A 594 -18.79 -1.07 19.99
CA PHE A 594 -18.60 -1.22 18.55
C PHE A 594 -19.93 -1.52 17.85
N ARG A 595 -20.77 -0.50 17.71
CA ARG A 595 -22.10 -0.58 17.09
C ARG A 595 -22.30 0.56 16.09
N VAL A 596 -23.08 0.32 15.04
CA VAL A 596 -23.42 1.36 14.06
C VAL A 596 -24.10 2.53 14.74
N GLY A 597 -23.66 3.74 14.44
CA GLY A 597 -24.13 4.99 15.05
C GLY A 597 -23.38 5.42 16.29
N ASN A 598 -22.62 4.53 16.92
CA ASN A 598 -21.80 4.91 18.06
C ASN A 598 -20.61 5.77 17.66
N VAL A 599 -20.15 6.58 18.59
CA VAL A 599 -19.08 7.54 18.43
C VAL A 599 -17.90 7.14 19.30
N ILE A 600 -16.72 7.06 18.69
CA ILE A 600 -15.44 6.80 19.36
C ILE A 600 -14.62 8.09 19.36
N ASN A 601 -14.09 8.45 20.53
CA ASN A 601 -13.24 9.63 20.73
C ASN A 601 -11.78 9.36 20.37
N ASP A 602 -10.94 10.39 20.47
CA ASP A 602 -9.48 10.36 20.24
C ASP A 602 -9.07 9.93 18.82
N CYS A 603 -9.92 10.22 17.85
CA CYS A 603 -9.58 10.02 16.44
C CYS A 603 -8.83 11.22 15.90
N LEU A 604 -7.49 11.23 16.01
CA LEU A 604 -6.65 12.27 15.44
C LEU A 604 -6.84 12.35 13.93
N LYS A 605 -7.30 13.49 13.44
CA LYS A 605 -7.49 13.75 12.01
C LYS A 605 -6.59 14.88 11.55
N LYS A 606 -5.91 14.65 10.44
CA LYS A 606 -5.16 15.70 9.74
C LYS A 606 -6.09 16.84 9.33
N THR A 607 -5.73 18.06 9.69
CA THR A 607 -6.43 19.28 9.30
C THR A 607 -5.41 20.22 8.68
N HIS A 608 -5.62 20.61 7.42
CA HIS A 608 -4.77 21.54 6.71
C HIS A 608 -5.05 22.96 7.22
N VAL A 609 -4.00 23.70 7.51
CA VAL A 609 -4.03 25.09 7.99
C VAL A 609 -2.91 25.89 7.31
N PRO A 610 -2.92 27.22 7.33
CA PRO A 610 -1.83 28.00 6.80
C PRO A 610 -0.48 27.58 7.39
N GLY A 611 0.52 27.32 6.54
CA GLY A 611 1.86 26.90 6.95
C GLY A 611 2.06 25.39 7.10
N GLY A 612 1.02 24.57 7.09
CA GLY A 612 1.17 23.12 7.19
C GLY A 612 -0.09 22.37 7.60
N ILE A 613 0.09 21.40 8.48
CA ILE A 613 -0.96 20.48 8.92
C ILE A 613 -0.92 20.29 10.44
N VAL A 614 -2.07 20.22 11.07
CA VAL A 614 -2.21 19.87 12.50
C VAL A 614 -3.04 18.62 12.67
N LEU A 615 -2.79 17.89 13.77
CA LEU A 615 -3.60 16.75 14.17
C LEU A 615 -4.65 17.24 15.18
N VAL A 616 -5.92 17.20 14.79
CA VAL A 616 -7.03 17.63 15.65
C VAL A 616 -7.83 16.42 16.09
N ASP A 617 -8.12 16.34 17.37
CA ASP A 617 -9.01 15.31 17.91
C ASP A 617 -10.41 15.48 17.33
N ARG A 618 -10.91 14.42 16.74
CA ARG A 618 -12.27 14.33 16.21
C ARG A 618 -12.94 13.05 16.68
N GLN A 619 -14.23 13.11 16.72
CA GLN A 619 -15.05 11.93 16.95
C GLN A 619 -15.13 11.08 15.68
N PHE A 620 -15.02 9.77 15.83
CA PHE A 620 -15.21 8.80 14.75
C PHE A 620 -16.57 8.13 14.91
N SER A 621 -17.48 8.36 13.97
CA SER A 621 -18.77 7.67 13.94
C SER A 621 -18.65 6.34 13.19
N ILE A 622 -19.01 5.25 13.86
CA ILE A 622 -19.04 3.90 13.27
C ILE A 622 -20.21 3.82 12.29
N LYS A 623 -19.91 3.55 11.02
CA LYS A 623 -20.90 3.46 9.95
C LYS A 623 -20.97 2.04 9.38
N SER A 624 -22.16 1.59 9.00
CA SER A 624 -22.32 0.42 8.14
C SER A 624 -21.79 0.74 6.74
N ARG A 625 -20.90 -0.08 6.24
CA ARG A 625 -20.33 0.04 4.89
C ARG A 625 -20.74 -1.16 4.05
#